data_54e22a08cafb52454234efb0f33d8da2
#
_entry.id   54e22a08cafb52454234efb0f33d8da2
#
_cell.length_a   1.000
_cell.length_b   1.000
_cell.length_c   1.000
_cell.angle_alpha   90.00
_cell.angle_beta   90.00
_cell.angle_gamma   90.00
#
_symmetry.space_group_name_H-M   'P 1'
#
loop_
_entity.id
_entity.type
_entity.pdbx_description
1 polymer ?
#
loop_
_entity_poly.entity_id
_entity_poly.type
_entity_poly.pdbx_seq_one_letter_code
_entity_poly.pdbx_strand_id
1 'polypeptide(L)'
;AHKKGLSAVLGGFSYRYRGAIAALFIVLFLITGYLQSDTKTVYTLAAKDPIADVFPKDNTIVLLYDNADESKIADIVAVLQNKDDVKNIVSYPTTIGKQCTVKEMSEMLSKIGENLQTDEKLLNIVYYHYHANGKTEPMTLSDFIVFLSDTVAIDPMFSGYIDEAAAGQLAVLKPLTEKSALTAPMPPAALAQTLGMDAEQVTQLFMLRYETEYTPDKTMSLYEFVSFLTDNVLSKPEYAVMFDEAAKTTLYQTKVIADAVVGGKEFTDKEMAEFIGKISDKFNENTVKLLYLYSASLKPGNAQNTMSPRALVYHIEKLASEPLFSTLLTNEQKAGIANAKKLLDDGVQQLKGKAHSRLTVTTKLPIESEKTSAFVKEMIKLCDEKLSGEYHLIGNSIMVAEMESGFGREQLIITLLTAVSIFVVVALTFRSLAIPAILVLIVQCGVFITVSALGTIGGSMYYLALLIVECILMGATIDYGILFTSYYREMRATLPIKEAIVAAYKGSLHTILTSGTIMVLITAVIGPLFGNPTIEQIVRTLSVGCASAMFLILFVLPGILALCDRIVGRISTNSKSER
;
A
#
# COMPACT_ATOMS: atom_id res chain seq x y z
N ALA A 1 -55.04 -11.94 -62.74
CA ALA A 1 -53.67 -12.23 -62.24
C ALA A 1 -53.75 -12.66 -60.80
N HIS A 2 -53.67 -13.94 -60.45
CA HIS A 2 -53.56 -14.40 -59.06
C HIS A 2 -52.31 -13.81 -58.46
N LYS A 3 -52.45 -13.00 -57.36
CA LYS A 3 -51.36 -12.52 -56.58
C LYS A 3 -50.56 -13.75 -56.12
N LYS A 4 -49.32 -13.89 -56.61
CA LYS A 4 -48.41 -14.96 -56.19
C LYS A 4 -48.24 -14.74 -54.66
N GLY A 5 -48.54 -15.77 -53.88
CA GLY A 5 -48.36 -15.70 -52.43
C GLY A 5 -46.88 -15.40 -52.04
N LEU A 6 -46.63 -14.76 -50.92
CA LEU A 6 -45.31 -14.36 -50.43
C LEU A 6 -44.28 -15.52 -50.52
N SER A 7 -44.67 -16.74 -50.19
CA SER A 7 -43.83 -17.95 -50.26
C SER A 7 -43.35 -18.25 -51.70
N ALA A 8 -44.20 -18.01 -52.73
CA ALA A 8 -43.82 -18.20 -54.09
C ALA A 8 -42.83 -17.13 -54.61
N VAL A 9 -42.95 -15.91 -54.12
CA VAL A 9 -42.04 -14.83 -54.47
C VAL A 9 -40.67 -15.09 -53.84
N LEU A 10 -40.63 -15.36 -52.53
CA LEU A 10 -39.39 -15.64 -51.79
C LEU A 10 -38.68 -16.90 -52.32
N GLY A 11 -39.42 -18.00 -52.55
CA GLY A 11 -38.83 -19.22 -53.06
C GLY A 11 -38.31 -19.08 -54.49
N GLY A 12 -39.04 -18.31 -55.32
CA GLY A 12 -38.58 -17.97 -56.68
C GLY A 12 -37.31 -17.11 -56.68
N PHE A 13 -37.22 -16.16 -55.81
CA PHE A 13 -36.04 -15.32 -55.62
C PHE A 13 -34.83 -16.13 -55.16
N SER A 14 -34.96 -16.90 -54.07
CA SER A 14 -33.89 -17.73 -53.51
C SER A 14 -33.35 -18.75 -54.54
N TYR A 15 -34.22 -19.37 -55.33
CA TYR A 15 -33.80 -20.30 -56.38
C TYR A 15 -33.06 -19.61 -57.51
N ARG A 16 -33.60 -18.46 -58.01
CA ARG A 16 -33.04 -17.74 -59.17
C ARG A 16 -31.67 -17.19 -58.88
N TYR A 17 -31.46 -16.61 -57.64
CA TYR A 17 -30.22 -15.92 -57.24
C TYR A 17 -29.34 -16.77 -56.34
N ARG A 18 -29.52 -18.10 -56.24
CA ARG A 18 -28.80 -18.97 -55.28
C ARG A 18 -27.29 -18.85 -55.33
N GLY A 19 -26.68 -18.67 -56.52
CA GLY A 19 -25.24 -18.46 -56.63
C GLY A 19 -24.76 -17.11 -56.10
N ALA A 20 -25.52 -16.03 -56.39
CA ALA A 20 -25.24 -14.71 -55.89
C ALA A 20 -25.43 -14.63 -54.36
N ILE A 21 -26.46 -15.29 -53.81
CA ILE A 21 -26.71 -15.40 -52.38
C ILE A 21 -25.56 -16.11 -51.68
N ALA A 22 -25.05 -17.21 -52.22
CA ALA A 22 -23.93 -17.94 -51.66
C ALA A 22 -22.63 -17.11 -51.72
N ALA A 23 -22.36 -16.41 -52.81
CA ALA A 23 -21.20 -15.53 -52.93
C ALA A 23 -21.28 -14.37 -51.93
N LEU A 24 -22.44 -13.72 -51.81
CA LEU A 24 -22.68 -12.65 -50.83
C LEU A 24 -22.53 -13.16 -49.39
N PHE A 25 -23.00 -14.35 -49.08
CA PHE A 25 -22.85 -14.98 -47.77
C PHE A 25 -21.37 -15.20 -47.40
N ILE A 26 -20.57 -15.72 -48.35
CA ILE A 26 -19.13 -15.92 -48.10
C ILE A 26 -18.44 -14.59 -47.81
N VAL A 27 -18.72 -13.55 -48.60
CA VAL A 27 -18.18 -12.21 -48.40
C VAL A 27 -18.61 -11.65 -47.04
N LEU A 28 -19.90 -11.77 -46.72
CA LEU A 28 -20.45 -11.31 -45.42
C LEU A 28 -19.81 -12.06 -44.24
N PHE A 29 -19.65 -13.38 -44.33
CA PHE A 29 -19.00 -14.21 -43.33
C PHE A 29 -17.57 -13.78 -43.08
N LEU A 30 -16.79 -13.54 -44.13
CA LEU A 30 -15.39 -13.10 -44.01
C LEU A 30 -15.27 -11.69 -43.44
N ILE A 31 -16.08 -10.74 -43.89
CA ILE A 31 -16.07 -9.36 -43.41
C ILE A 31 -16.48 -9.30 -41.95
N THR A 32 -17.58 -9.94 -41.58
CA THR A 32 -18.07 -9.88 -40.19
C THR A 32 -17.18 -10.68 -39.25
N GLY A 33 -16.56 -11.76 -39.69
CA GLY A 33 -15.55 -12.50 -38.93
C GLY A 33 -14.30 -11.65 -38.65
N TYR A 34 -13.86 -10.86 -39.63
CA TYR A 34 -12.76 -9.90 -39.43
C TYR A 34 -13.14 -8.77 -38.47
N LEU A 35 -14.30 -8.14 -38.68
CA LEU A 35 -14.77 -7.06 -37.81
C LEU A 35 -15.03 -7.51 -36.37
N GLN A 36 -15.44 -8.76 -36.16
CA GLN A 36 -15.58 -9.32 -34.83
C GLN A 36 -14.25 -9.38 -34.09
N SER A 37 -13.14 -9.73 -34.75
CA SER A 37 -11.83 -9.85 -34.13
C SER A 37 -11.27 -8.49 -33.63
N ASP A 38 -11.77 -7.38 -34.17
CA ASP A 38 -11.40 -6.03 -33.79
C ASP A 38 -12.34 -5.42 -32.74
N THR A 39 -13.38 -6.13 -32.34
CA THR A 39 -14.33 -5.66 -31.32
C THR A 39 -13.71 -5.68 -29.93
N LYS A 40 -13.62 -4.51 -29.29
CA LYS A 40 -13.11 -4.41 -27.91
C LYS A 40 -14.07 -5.06 -26.92
N THR A 41 -13.54 -5.97 -26.13
CA THR A 41 -14.27 -6.60 -25.03
C THR A 41 -14.06 -5.81 -23.76
N VAL A 42 -15.14 -5.58 -22.98
CA VAL A 42 -15.09 -4.98 -21.66
C VAL A 42 -15.59 -5.97 -20.62
N TYR A 43 -14.94 -5.96 -19.47
CA TYR A 43 -15.20 -6.91 -18.38
C TYR A 43 -16.00 -6.28 -17.25
N THR A 44 -16.10 -4.94 -17.23
CA THR A 44 -16.91 -4.19 -16.27
C THR A 44 -17.84 -3.24 -16.99
N LEU A 45 -19.11 -3.25 -16.62
CA LEU A 45 -20.09 -2.24 -17.02
C LEU A 45 -20.55 -1.54 -15.75
N ALA A 46 -20.01 -0.37 -15.47
CA ALA A 46 -20.47 0.45 -14.36
C ALA A 46 -21.88 0.98 -14.64
N ALA A 47 -22.82 0.75 -13.71
CA ALA A 47 -24.05 1.50 -13.69
C ALA A 47 -23.69 3.00 -13.57
N LYS A 48 -24.43 3.88 -14.25
CA LYS A 48 -24.30 5.33 -14.07
C LYS A 48 -24.52 5.65 -12.59
N ASP A 49 -23.44 5.96 -11.87
CA ASP A 49 -23.47 6.36 -10.48
C ASP A 49 -23.36 7.89 -10.45
N PRO A 50 -24.47 8.63 -10.21
CA PRO A 50 -24.42 10.09 -10.16
C PRO A 50 -23.48 10.63 -9.07
N ILE A 51 -23.18 9.80 -8.07
CA ILE A 51 -22.28 10.15 -6.97
C ILE A 51 -20.81 10.02 -7.41
N ALA A 52 -20.50 9.11 -8.33
CA ALA A 52 -19.16 8.90 -8.83
C ALA A 52 -18.59 10.09 -9.61
N ASP A 53 -19.46 10.92 -10.21
CA ASP A 53 -19.05 12.15 -10.89
C ASP A 53 -18.57 13.22 -9.89
N VAL A 54 -19.10 13.20 -8.66
CA VAL A 54 -18.73 14.14 -7.58
C VAL A 54 -17.67 13.56 -6.66
N PHE A 55 -17.77 12.26 -6.36
CA PHE A 55 -16.85 11.50 -5.52
C PHE A 55 -16.30 10.29 -6.29
N PRO A 56 -15.28 10.51 -7.13
CA PRO A 56 -14.68 9.42 -7.90
C PRO A 56 -14.12 8.35 -6.96
N LYS A 57 -14.52 7.10 -7.19
CA LYS A 57 -14.00 5.96 -6.42
C LYS A 57 -12.58 5.68 -6.85
N ASP A 58 -11.67 5.70 -5.89
CA ASP A 58 -10.29 5.31 -6.13
C ASP A 58 -10.20 3.81 -6.48
N ASN A 59 -9.35 3.49 -7.44
CA ASN A 59 -9.04 2.12 -7.78
C ASN A 59 -7.97 1.59 -6.82
N THR A 60 -8.36 0.61 -6.00
CA THR A 60 -7.51 0.06 -4.94
C THR A 60 -7.17 -1.39 -5.23
N ILE A 61 -5.89 -1.71 -5.16
CA ILE A 61 -5.32 -3.05 -5.26
C ILE A 61 -4.71 -3.42 -3.91
N VAL A 62 -5.03 -4.59 -3.41
CA VAL A 62 -4.49 -5.12 -2.16
C VAL A 62 -3.59 -6.31 -2.48
N LEU A 63 -2.35 -6.24 -2.03
CA LEU A 63 -1.41 -7.35 -2.02
C LEU A 63 -1.41 -7.97 -0.61
N LEU A 64 -1.76 -9.24 -0.52
CA LEU A 64 -1.53 -10.07 0.66
C LEU A 64 -0.22 -10.82 0.47
N TYR A 65 0.66 -10.78 1.48
CA TYR A 65 1.98 -11.40 1.42
C TYR A 65 2.33 -12.07 2.75
N ASP A 66 3.23 -13.06 2.72
CA ASP A 66 3.72 -13.74 3.92
C ASP A 66 4.55 -12.77 4.78
N ASN A 67 4.38 -12.82 6.10
CA ASN A 67 5.14 -11.99 7.05
C ASN A 67 6.66 -12.19 6.95
N ALA A 68 7.13 -13.33 6.45
CA ALA A 68 8.55 -13.56 6.19
C ALA A 68 9.14 -12.63 5.13
N ASP A 69 8.32 -12.14 4.21
CA ASP A 69 8.72 -11.23 3.13
C ASP A 69 8.57 -9.73 3.49
N GLU A 70 8.24 -9.41 4.74
CA GLU A 70 7.98 -8.03 5.18
C GLU A 70 9.14 -7.06 4.88
N SER A 71 10.39 -7.52 4.99
CA SER A 71 11.58 -6.70 4.67
C SER A 71 11.67 -6.33 3.18
N LYS A 72 11.11 -7.15 2.29
CA LYS A 72 11.13 -6.95 0.84
C LYS A 72 10.03 -6.00 0.35
N ILE A 73 9.02 -5.77 1.18
CA ILE A 73 7.90 -4.86 0.86
C ILE A 73 8.37 -3.41 0.69
N ALA A 74 9.40 -3.01 1.42
CA ALA A 74 9.97 -1.66 1.26
C ALA A 74 10.50 -1.43 -0.16
N ASP A 75 11.13 -2.44 -0.78
CA ASP A 75 11.62 -2.36 -2.17
C ASP A 75 10.47 -2.26 -3.17
N ILE A 76 9.41 -3.07 -2.97
CA ILE A 76 8.20 -3.02 -3.81
C ILE A 76 7.56 -1.63 -3.72
N VAL A 77 7.42 -1.10 -2.51
CA VAL A 77 6.86 0.23 -2.27
C VAL A 77 7.72 1.32 -2.94
N ALA A 78 9.05 1.24 -2.82
CA ALA A 78 9.95 2.22 -3.44
C ALA A 78 9.79 2.28 -4.98
N VAL A 79 9.59 1.14 -5.63
CA VAL A 79 9.33 1.08 -7.08
C VAL A 79 7.95 1.67 -7.41
N LEU A 80 6.92 1.30 -6.65
CA LEU A 80 5.55 1.74 -6.92
C LEU A 80 5.32 3.23 -6.62
N GLN A 81 5.96 3.78 -5.58
CA GLN A 81 5.84 5.20 -5.23
C GLN A 81 6.38 6.16 -6.29
N ASN A 82 7.33 5.69 -7.11
CA ASN A 82 7.91 6.49 -8.20
C ASN A 82 7.02 6.56 -9.45
N LYS A 83 5.84 5.92 -9.45
CA LYS A 83 4.90 5.93 -10.57
C LYS A 83 3.88 7.04 -10.42
N ASP A 84 3.71 7.85 -11.47
CA ASP A 84 2.75 8.96 -11.50
C ASP A 84 1.29 8.52 -11.32
N ASP A 85 0.99 7.27 -11.70
CA ASP A 85 -0.34 6.68 -11.62
C ASP A 85 -0.70 6.21 -10.20
N VAL A 86 0.25 6.14 -9.29
CA VAL A 86 0.01 5.76 -7.89
C VAL A 86 -0.34 6.99 -7.07
N LYS A 87 -1.47 6.92 -6.36
CA LYS A 87 -1.97 7.99 -5.49
C LYS A 87 -1.47 7.84 -4.06
N ASN A 88 -1.55 6.63 -3.52
CA ASN A 88 -1.17 6.32 -2.15
C ASN A 88 -0.82 4.84 -1.99
N ILE A 89 0.12 4.57 -1.08
CA ILE A 89 0.50 3.21 -0.69
C ILE A 89 0.47 3.12 0.83
N VAL A 90 -0.20 2.11 1.36
CA VAL A 90 -0.31 1.86 2.80
C VAL A 90 0.10 0.42 3.09
N SER A 91 1.13 0.25 3.93
CA SER A 91 1.56 -1.05 4.44
C SER A 91 2.12 -0.90 5.85
N TYR A 92 2.23 -2.01 6.58
CA TYR A 92 2.81 -1.98 7.92
C TYR A 92 4.25 -1.43 7.94
N PRO A 93 5.21 -1.93 7.10
CA PRO A 93 6.60 -1.48 7.14
C PRO A 93 6.82 -0.03 6.66
N THR A 94 5.85 0.55 5.94
CA THR A 94 5.95 1.93 5.44
C THR A 94 5.21 2.96 6.29
N THR A 95 4.43 2.50 7.27
CA THR A 95 3.63 3.34 8.17
C THR A 95 3.99 3.05 9.63
N ILE A 96 3.24 2.18 10.28
CA ILE A 96 3.35 1.88 11.73
C ILE A 96 4.69 1.24 12.09
N GLY A 97 5.22 0.40 11.22
CA GLY A 97 6.50 -0.30 11.38
C GLY A 97 7.70 0.44 10.78
N LYS A 98 7.48 1.58 10.10
CA LYS A 98 8.56 2.33 9.45
C LYS A 98 9.61 2.75 10.48
N GLN A 99 10.88 2.40 10.21
CA GLN A 99 11.99 2.87 11.02
C GLN A 99 12.30 4.33 10.67
N CYS A 100 12.18 5.20 11.64
CA CYS A 100 12.37 6.64 11.50
C CYS A 100 13.50 7.11 12.42
N THR A 101 14.37 7.98 11.93
CA THR A 101 15.28 8.77 12.75
C THR A 101 14.49 9.77 13.59
N VAL A 102 15.12 10.39 14.58
CA VAL A 102 14.47 11.43 15.41
C VAL A 102 13.86 12.54 14.56
N LYS A 103 14.59 13.03 13.56
CA LYS A 103 14.12 14.09 12.65
C LYS A 103 12.90 13.66 11.83
N GLU A 104 12.96 12.49 11.20
CA GLU A 104 11.82 11.94 10.43
C GLU A 104 10.59 11.71 11.31
N MET A 105 10.80 11.27 12.56
CA MET A 105 9.71 11.07 13.52
C MET A 105 9.09 12.41 13.93
N SER A 106 9.91 13.43 14.23
CA SER A 106 9.44 14.78 14.53
C SER A 106 8.62 15.37 13.38
N GLU A 107 9.12 15.27 12.14
CA GLU A 107 8.41 15.70 10.94
C GLU A 107 7.09 14.92 10.72
N MET A 108 7.06 13.64 11.06
CA MET A 108 5.85 12.82 10.93
C MET A 108 4.82 13.23 11.99
N LEU A 109 5.22 13.41 13.25
CA LEU A 109 4.33 13.81 14.34
C LEU A 109 3.73 15.20 14.09
N SER A 110 4.50 16.14 13.58
CA SER A 110 4.03 17.49 13.24
C SER A 110 2.95 17.50 12.15
N LYS A 111 2.96 16.53 11.23
CA LYS A 111 1.93 16.37 10.19
C LYS A 111 0.62 15.74 10.71
N ILE A 112 0.69 14.98 11.81
CA ILE A 112 -0.48 14.30 12.37
C ILE A 112 -1.33 15.28 13.20
N GLY A 113 -0.70 16.26 13.86
CA GLY A 113 -1.43 17.27 14.61
C GLY A 113 -0.51 18.34 15.22
N GLU A 114 -0.95 19.58 15.20
CA GLU A 114 -0.22 20.72 15.77
C GLU A 114 0.07 20.56 17.27
N ASN A 115 -0.75 19.81 17.98
CA ASN A 115 -0.58 19.53 19.42
C ASN A 115 0.42 18.39 19.70
N LEU A 116 0.96 17.74 18.68
CA LEU A 116 1.95 16.67 18.79
C LEU A 116 3.37 17.16 18.43
N GLN A 117 3.60 18.47 18.38
CA GLN A 117 4.95 19.02 18.31
C GLN A 117 5.72 18.57 19.55
N THR A 118 6.51 17.53 19.38
CA THR A 118 7.39 17.01 20.41
C THR A 118 8.75 17.68 20.23
N ASP A 119 9.32 18.20 21.31
CA ASP A 119 10.68 18.72 21.28
C ASP A 119 11.64 17.62 20.81
N GLU A 120 12.39 17.87 19.74
CA GLU A 120 13.36 16.91 19.19
C GLU A 120 14.38 16.46 20.25
N LYS A 121 14.67 17.31 21.23
CA LYS A 121 15.58 16.98 22.35
C LYS A 121 14.97 15.88 23.22
N LEU A 122 13.68 15.98 23.53
CA LEU A 122 12.98 14.93 24.28
C LEU A 122 12.93 13.62 23.48
N LEU A 123 12.68 13.69 22.18
CA LEU A 123 12.76 12.51 21.31
C LEU A 123 14.16 11.90 21.31
N ASN A 124 15.21 12.71 21.25
CA ASN A 124 16.60 12.22 21.32
C ASN A 124 16.86 11.45 22.63
N ILE A 125 16.39 11.97 23.76
CA ILE A 125 16.52 11.28 25.06
C ILE A 125 15.76 9.94 25.04
N VAL A 126 14.53 9.92 24.51
CA VAL A 126 13.71 8.71 24.41
C VAL A 126 14.36 7.65 23.49
N TYR A 127 14.89 8.07 22.34
CA TYR A 127 15.61 7.19 21.41
C TYR A 127 16.87 6.61 22.03
N TYR A 128 17.68 7.45 22.66
CA TYR A 128 18.86 6.99 23.36
C TYR A 128 18.49 5.99 24.48
N HIS A 129 17.52 6.34 25.32
CA HIS A 129 17.05 5.46 26.40
C HIS A 129 16.58 4.10 25.87
N TYR A 130 15.89 4.09 24.73
CA TYR A 130 15.43 2.83 24.09
C TYR A 130 16.61 1.96 23.66
N HIS A 131 17.56 2.51 22.93
CA HIS A 131 18.71 1.77 22.38
C HIS A 131 19.73 1.38 23.45
N ALA A 132 19.93 2.23 24.47
CA ALA A 132 20.82 1.99 25.59
C ALA A 132 20.18 1.13 26.71
N ASN A 133 18.89 0.76 26.59
CA ASN A 133 18.11 0.10 27.66
C ASN A 133 18.18 0.86 28.99
N GLY A 134 18.10 2.18 28.94
CA GLY A 134 18.13 3.06 30.10
C GLY A 134 19.49 3.17 30.81
N LYS A 135 20.55 2.62 30.23
CA LYS A 135 21.91 2.75 30.78
C LYS A 135 22.49 4.13 30.45
N THR A 136 23.25 4.65 31.39
CA THR A 136 24.01 5.89 31.25
C THR A 136 25.50 5.59 31.13
N GLU A 137 26.26 6.51 30.55
CA GLU A 137 27.70 6.42 30.48
C GLU A 137 28.30 7.26 31.61
N PRO A 138 29.32 6.78 32.33
CA PRO A 138 30.01 7.58 33.33
C PRO A 138 30.63 8.84 32.72
N MET A 139 30.73 9.92 33.51
CA MET A 139 31.40 11.14 33.08
C MET A 139 32.20 11.74 34.23
N THR A 140 33.23 12.54 33.91
CA THR A 140 33.99 13.25 34.90
C THR A 140 33.19 14.42 35.51
N LEU A 141 33.57 14.87 36.69
CA LEU A 141 32.95 16.06 37.30
C LEU A 141 33.11 17.29 36.41
N SER A 142 34.28 17.44 35.75
CA SER A 142 34.55 18.51 34.80
C SER A 142 33.58 18.49 33.63
N ASP A 143 33.42 17.33 32.96
CA ASP A 143 32.51 17.19 31.83
C ASP A 143 31.07 17.48 32.24
N PHE A 144 30.64 17.02 33.42
CA PHE A 144 29.29 17.26 33.93
C PHE A 144 29.03 18.75 34.18
N ILE A 145 29.97 19.48 34.85
CA ILE A 145 29.82 20.92 35.10
C ILE A 145 29.86 21.73 33.81
N VAL A 146 30.74 21.39 32.88
CA VAL A 146 30.77 21.99 31.52
C VAL A 146 29.44 21.77 30.83
N PHE A 147 28.91 20.53 30.85
CA PHE A 147 27.61 20.22 30.27
C PHE A 147 26.46 21.01 30.89
N LEU A 148 26.46 21.13 32.23
CA LEU A 148 25.46 21.95 32.94
C LEU A 148 25.54 23.42 32.54
N SER A 149 26.74 23.99 32.49
CA SER A 149 26.96 25.41 32.19
C SER A 149 26.66 25.75 30.70
N ASP A 150 27.18 24.95 29.78
CA ASP A 150 27.22 25.29 28.37
C ASP A 150 26.00 24.77 27.57
N THR A 151 25.26 23.80 28.14
CA THR A 151 24.15 23.18 27.45
C THR A 151 22.85 23.31 28.25
N VAL A 152 22.85 22.86 29.52
CA VAL A 152 21.61 22.76 30.29
C VAL A 152 21.13 24.15 30.78
N ALA A 153 22.04 25.01 31.24
CA ALA A 153 21.68 26.33 31.79
C ALA A 153 21.08 27.28 30.76
N ILE A 154 21.39 27.08 29.47
CA ILE A 154 20.86 27.89 28.37
C ILE A 154 19.63 27.24 27.68
N ASP A 155 19.27 26.03 28.08
CA ASP A 155 18.17 25.29 27.47
C ASP A 155 16.84 25.54 28.18
N PRO A 156 15.83 26.12 27.51
CA PRO A 156 14.52 26.39 28.10
C PRO A 156 13.83 25.17 28.72
N MET A 157 14.11 23.96 28.19
CA MET A 157 13.56 22.72 28.71
C MET A 157 13.94 22.45 30.16
N PHE A 158 15.11 22.93 30.59
CA PHE A 158 15.66 22.71 31.92
C PHE A 158 15.60 23.96 32.83
N SER A 159 14.92 25.04 32.42
CA SER A 159 14.80 26.28 33.19
C SER A 159 14.19 26.11 34.59
N GLY A 160 13.41 25.04 34.79
CA GLY A 160 12.88 24.67 36.12
C GLY A 160 13.92 24.03 37.07
N TYR A 161 15.04 23.56 36.55
CA TYR A 161 16.11 22.90 37.32
C TYR A 161 17.29 23.82 37.58
N ILE A 162 17.62 24.72 36.65
CA ILE A 162 18.73 25.68 36.74
C ILE A 162 18.15 27.09 36.59
N ASP A 163 18.00 27.78 37.71
CA ASP A 163 17.62 29.19 37.71
C ASP A 163 18.86 30.10 37.48
N GLU A 164 18.63 31.40 37.31
CA GLU A 164 19.67 32.38 37.04
C GLU A 164 20.76 32.41 38.13
N ALA A 165 20.39 32.20 39.40
CA ALA A 165 21.34 32.14 40.52
C ALA A 165 22.22 30.87 40.41
N ALA A 166 21.64 29.72 40.12
CA ALA A 166 22.38 28.48 39.91
C ALA A 166 23.29 28.55 38.67
N ALA A 167 22.84 29.17 37.57
CA ALA A 167 23.66 29.42 36.40
C ALA A 167 24.88 30.31 36.73
N GLY A 168 24.68 31.35 37.53
CA GLY A 168 25.78 32.19 38.02
C GLY A 168 26.78 31.41 38.87
N GLN A 169 26.32 30.53 39.75
CA GLN A 169 27.20 29.65 40.55
C GLN A 169 28.00 28.67 39.66
N LEU A 170 27.35 28.07 38.64
CA LEU A 170 28.03 27.19 37.67
C LEU A 170 29.12 27.92 36.89
N ALA A 171 28.90 29.17 36.52
CA ALA A 171 29.93 29.99 35.85
C ALA A 171 31.17 30.23 36.72
N VAL A 172 31.00 30.34 38.03
CA VAL A 172 32.10 30.45 38.98
C VAL A 172 32.79 29.10 39.20
N LEU A 173 32.04 28.01 39.25
CA LEU A 173 32.58 26.68 39.49
C LEU A 173 33.32 26.11 38.29
N LYS A 174 32.90 26.44 37.08
CA LYS A 174 33.45 25.88 35.83
C LYS A 174 34.98 26.00 35.73
N PRO A 175 35.62 27.15 35.98
CA PRO A 175 37.08 27.26 35.95
C PRO A 175 37.76 26.37 37.01
N LEU A 176 37.12 26.15 38.15
CA LEU A 176 37.64 25.32 39.23
C LEU A 176 37.54 23.81 38.92
N THR A 177 36.86 23.43 37.87
CA THR A 177 36.77 22.03 37.40
C THR A 177 37.74 21.74 36.26
N GLU A 178 38.53 22.73 35.82
CA GLU A 178 39.60 22.50 34.83
C GLU A 178 40.88 22.05 35.57
N LYS A 179 41.35 20.83 35.21
CA LYS A 179 42.59 20.29 35.79
C LYS A 179 43.77 21.24 35.63
N SER A 180 43.89 21.91 34.50
CA SER A 180 44.92 22.89 34.19
C SER A 180 44.92 24.08 35.18
N ALA A 181 43.72 24.58 35.50
CA ALA A 181 43.57 25.69 36.44
C ALA A 181 43.94 25.27 37.89
N LEU A 182 43.54 24.05 38.27
CA LEU A 182 43.84 23.51 39.61
C LEU A 182 45.32 23.18 39.81
N THR A 183 46.05 22.81 38.75
CA THR A 183 47.46 22.38 38.81
C THR A 183 48.45 23.47 38.38
N ALA A 184 47.98 24.60 37.86
CA ALA A 184 48.85 25.71 37.50
C ALA A 184 49.55 26.33 38.71
N PRO A 185 50.86 26.55 38.67
CA PRO A 185 51.60 27.23 39.77
C PRO A 185 51.13 28.68 39.92
N MET A 186 50.77 29.09 41.12
CA MET A 186 50.30 30.43 41.45
C MET A 186 51.13 31.03 42.59
N PRO A 187 51.44 32.35 42.55
CA PRO A 187 52.05 33.05 43.68
C PRO A 187 51.03 33.24 44.80
N PRO A 188 51.47 33.52 46.06
CA PRO A 188 50.60 33.68 47.23
C PRO A 188 49.45 34.68 46.99
N ALA A 189 49.73 35.83 46.37
CA ALA A 189 48.72 36.86 46.09
C ALA A 189 47.59 36.35 45.11
N ALA A 190 47.90 35.54 44.11
CA ALA A 190 46.92 35.00 43.24
C ALA A 190 46.03 33.91 43.90
N LEU A 191 46.61 33.06 44.75
CA LEU A 191 45.88 32.11 45.57
C LEU A 191 44.96 32.79 46.63
N ALA A 192 45.42 33.87 47.22
CA ALA A 192 44.63 34.69 48.16
C ALA A 192 43.39 35.25 47.46
N GLN A 193 43.54 35.79 46.24
CA GLN A 193 42.44 36.31 45.44
C GLN A 193 41.46 35.19 45.03
N THR A 194 41.98 34.04 44.59
CA THR A 194 41.16 32.92 44.13
C THR A 194 40.33 32.31 45.28
N LEU A 195 40.87 32.25 46.50
CA LEU A 195 40.19 31.65 47.64
C LEU A 195 39.44 32.70 48.51
N GLY A 196 39.53 33.99 48.16
CA GLY A 196 38.93 35.07 48.97
C GLY A 196 39.57 35.21 50.37
N MET A 197 40.84 34.84 50.52
CA MET A 197 41.60 34.88 51.72
C MET A 197 42.43 36.14 51.80
N ASP A 198 42.83 36.52 53.02
CA ASP A 198 43.77 37.62 53.23
C ASP A 198 45.17 37.29 52.71
N ALA A 199 45.78 38.22 51.95
CA ALA A 199 47.06 37.98 51.28
C ALA A 199 48.22 37.77 52.25
N GLU A 200 48.19 38.41 53.40
CA GLU A 200 49.22 38.24 54.48
C GLU A 200 49.07 36.85 55.12
N GLN A 201 47.82 36.41 55.33
CA GLN A 201 47.55 35.11 55.89
C GLN A 201 48.03 33.99 54.92
N VAL A 202 47.77 34.11 53.61
CA VAL A 202 48.25 33.15 52.63
C VAL A 202 49.78 33.15 52.57
N THR A 203 50.41 34.29 52.64
CA THR A 203 51.89 34.39 52.69
C THR A 203 52.45 33.68 53.90
N GLN A 204 51.83 33.87 55.12
CA GLN A 204 52.21 33.15 56.33
C GLN A 204 52.07 31.62 56.16
N LEU A 205 51.02 31.16 55.50
CA LEU A 205 50.83 29.74 55.21
C LEU A 205 51.89 29.20 54.26
N PHE A 206 52.37 30.00 53.31
CA PHE A 206 53.50 29.62 52.46
C PHE A 206 54.77 29.52 53.27
N MET A 207 55.03 30.46 54.16
CA MET A 207 56.16 30.37 55.08
C MET A 207 56.09 29.14 55.99
N LEU A 208 54.91 28.80 56.49
CA LEU A 208 54.68 27.56 57.22
C LEU A 208 54.95 26.29 56.40
N ARG A 209 54.66 26.30 55.10
CA ARG A 209 54.87 25.17 54.23
C ARG A 209 56.32 24.95 53.86
N TYR A 210 57.04 26.06 53.54
CA TYR A 210 58.41 26.01 53.04
C TYR A 210 59.46 26.24 54.12
N GLU A 211 59.07 26.73 55.32
CA GLU A 211 59.94 26.99 56.44
C GLU A 211 61.18 27.81 56.03
N THR A 212 62.37 27.22 56.17
CA THR A 212 63.66 27.88 55.84
C THR A 212 63.90 27.97 54.30
N GLU A 213 63.12 27.26 53.46
CA GLU A 213 63.23 27.29 52.01
C GLU A 213 62.29 28.31 51.34
N TYR A 214 61.55 29.10 52.13
CA TYR A 214 60.66 30.11 51.59
C TYR A 214 61.44 31.25 50.95
N THR A 215 61.00 31.56 49.68
CA THR A 215 61.42 32.73 48.92
C THR A 215 60.16 33.35 48.27
N PRO A 216 60.15 34.70 48.00
CA PRO A 216 58.97 35.40 47.50
C PRO A 216 58.47 34.93 46.15
N ASP A 217 59.27 34.21 45.38
CA ASP A 217 58.97 33.63 44.09
C ASP A 217 58.41 32.19 44.16
N LYS A 218 58.28 31.65 45.37
CA LYS A 218 57.65 30.32 45.55
C LYS A 218 56.20 30.37 45.12
N THR A 219 55.84 29.30 44.41
CA THR A 219 54.48 29.10 43.93
C THR A 219 53.94 27.74 44.39
N MET A 220 52.64 27.63 44.52
CA MET A 220 51.89 26.40 44.68
C MET A 220 50.73 26.41 43.74
N SER A 221 50.32 25.26 43.27
CA SER A 221 49.03 25.14 42.58
C SER A 221 47.88 25.26 43.60
N LEU A 222 46.69 25.63 43.14
CA LEU A 222 45.50 25.67 43.98
C LEU A 222 45.25 24.31 44.65
N TYR A 223 45.44 23.21 43.91
CA TYR A 223 45.32 21.84 44.42
C TYR A 223 46.32 21.56 45.56
N GLU A 224 47.61 21.89 45.37
CA GLU A 224 48.64 21.68 46.39
C GLU A 224 48.37 22.52 47.61
N PHE A 225 47.94 23.76 47.43
CA PHE A 225 47.67 24.67 48.55
C PHE A 225 46.48 24.24 49.40
N VAL A 226 45.31 23.90 48.71
CA VAL A 226 44.14 23.40 49.44
C VAL A 226 44.44 22.07 50.13
N SER A 227 45.21 21.17 49.45
CA SER A 227 45.64 19.92 50.09
C SER A 227 46.52 20.17 51.32
N PHE A 228 47.45 21.08 51.20
CA PHE A 228 48.28 21.46 52.34
C PHE A 228 47.44 22.02 53.50
N LEU A 229 46.46 22.90 53.21
CA LEU A 229 45.57 23.45 54.25
C LEU A 229 44.76 22.37 54.95
N THR A 230 44.12 21.46 54.17
CA THR A 230 43.25 20.45 54.77
C THR A 230 44.01 19.33 55.47
N ASP A 231 45.11 18.87 54.92
CA ASP A 231 45.82 17.67 55.39
C ASP A 231 46.85 18.02 56.48
N ASN A 232 47.44 19.26 56.44
CA ASN A 232 48.54 19.65 57.34
C ASN A 232 48.14 20.76 58.29
N VAL A 233 47.35 21.76 57.87
CA VAL A 233 47.03 22.94 58.75
C VAL A 233 45.78 22.63 59.56
N LEU A 234 44.67 22.24 58.95
CA LEU A 234 43.42 22.01 59.71
C LEU A 234 43.46 20.71 60.54
N SER A 235 44.38 19.80 60.27
CA SER A 235 44.60 18.58 61.06
C SER A 235 45.27 18.90 62.44
N LYS A 236 45.90 20.07 62.58
CA LYS A 236 46.56 20.50 63.83
C LYS A 236 45.68 21.51 64.54
N PRO A 237 45.28 21.27 65.82
CA PRO A 237 44.40 22.19 66.60
C PRO A 237 44.92 23.61 66.70
N GLU A 238 46.25 23.78 66.83
CA GLU A 238 46.94 25.05 66.96
C GLU A 238 46.79 25.99 65.77
N TYR A 239 46.61 25.42 64.52
CA TYR A 239 46.41 26.19 63.29
C TYR A 239 44.94 26.24 62.86
N ALA A 240 44.17 25.25 63.28
CA ALA A 240 42.75 25.17 62.90
C ALA A 240 41.91 26.34 63.45
N VAL A 241 42.35 26.98 64.51
CA VAL A 241 41.70 28.19 65.11
C VAL A 241 41.81 29.42 64.21
N MET A 242 42.70 29.44 63.23
CA MET A 242 42.82 30.53 62.25
C MET A 242 41.64 30.54 61.23
N PHE A 243 40.82 29.50 61.17
CA PHE A 243 39.69 29.37 60.29
C PHE A 243 38.39 29.17 61.05
N ASP A 244 37.36 29.91 60.71
CA ASP A 244 36.02 29.64 61.22
C ASP A 244 35.43 28.36 60.62
N GLU A 245 34.33 27.87 61.17
CA GLU A 245 33.70 26.62 60.73
C GLU A 245 33.17 26.67 59.25
N ALA A 246 32.80 27.87 58.80
CA ALA A 246 32.35 28.05 57.39
C ALA A 246 33.55 27.94 56.45
N ALA A 247 34.68 28.58 56.78
CA ALA A 247 35.92 28.46 55.98
C ALA A 247 36.46 27.03 55.97
N LYS A 248 36.45 26.32 57.09
CA LYS A 248 36.82 24.91 57.20
C LYS A 248 35.95 24.05 56.25
N THR A 249 34.62 24.21 56.31
CA THR A 249 33.68 23.49 55.46
C THR A 249 33.94 23.76 53.98
N THR A 250 34.15 25.02 53.60
CA THR A 250 34.48 25.43 52.25
C THR A 250 35.78 24.81 51.76
N LEU A 251 36.84 24.81 52.59
CA LEU A 251 38.12 24.19 52.20
C LEU A 251 38.01 22.68 52.01
N TYR A 252 37.31 21.98 52.91
CA TYR A 252 37.06 20.54 52.72
C TYR A 252 36.24 20.24 51.47
N GLN A 253 35.20 21.02 51.17
CA GLN A 253 34.41 20.89 49.96
C GLN A 253 35.28 21.14 48.69
N THR A 254 36.09 22.22 48.73
CA THR A 254 37.03 22.52 47.63
C THR A 254 38.03 21.40 47.41
N LYS A 255 38.57 20.81 48.50
CA LYS A 255 39.47 19.66 48.41
C LYS A 255 38.82 18.45 47.76
N VAL A 256 37.59 18.12 48.16
CA VAL A 256 36.83 16.99 47.57
C VAL A 256 36.60 17.18 46.07
N ILE A 257 36.27 18.43 45.67
CA ILE A 257 36.09 18.79 44.24
C ILE A 257 37.44 18.65 43.50
N ALA A 258 38.51 19.25 44.08
CA ALA A 258 39.84 19.24 43.46
C ALA A 258 40.41 17.82 43.32
N ASP A 259 40.24 16.95 44.32
CA ASP A 259 40.63 15.55 44.28
C ASP A 259 39.91 14.79 43.15
N ALA A 260 38.60 15.01 42.98
CA ALA A 260 37.81 14.39 41.91
C ALA A 260 38.27 14.85 40.52
N VAL A 261 38.56 16.14 40.33
CA VAL A 261 38.98 16.73 39.06
C VAL A 261 40.41 16.31 38.70
N VAL A 262 41.36 16.47 39.62
CA VAL A 262 42.79 16.15 39.40
C VAL A 262 42.96 14.63 39.18
N GLY A 263 42.26 13.82 39.97
CA GLY A 263 42.24 12.36 39.86
C GLY A 263 41.54 11.85 38.59
N GLY A 264 40.78 12.69 37.88
CA GLY A 264 40.06 12.29 36.67
C GLY A 264 39.02 11.19 36.94
N LYS A 265 38.42 11.20 38.13
CA LYS A 265 37.45 10.18 38.52
C LYS A 265 36.19 10.32 37.65
N GLU A 266 35.79 9.23 36.99
CA GLU A 266 34.50 9.11 36.34
C GLU A 266 33.44 8.67 37.37
N PHE A 267 32.26 9.25 37.27
CA PHE A 267 31.12 8.98 38.12
C PHE A 267 29.96 8.43 37.29
N THR A 268 29.32 7.38 37.80
CA THR A 268 28.01 6.98 37.34
C THR A 268 26.97 8.05 37.70
N ASP A 269 25.81 8.04 37.07
CA ASP A 269 24.70 8.96 37.39
C ASP A 269 24.34 8.95 38.88
N LYS A 270 24.34 7.77 39.51
CA LYS A 270 24.07 7.61 40.94
C LYS A 270 25.17 8.18 41.82
N GLU A 271 26.44 7.85 41.53
CA GLU A 271 27.58 8.39 42.27
C GLU A 271 27.67 9.92 42.13
N MET A 272 27.37 10.45 40.94
CA MET A 272 27.32 11.89 40.68
C MET A 272 26.21 12.58 41.50
N ALA A 273 25.01 11.94 41.53
CA ALA A 273 23.91 12.46 42.37
C ALA A 273 24.27 12.48 43.85
N GLU A 274 24.91 11.43 44.39
CA GLU A 274 25.40 11.37 45.76
C GLU A 274 26.49 12.42 46.02
N PHE A 275 27.36 12.67 45.05
CA PHE A 275 28.42 13.65 45.13
C PHE A 275 27.87 15.08 45.14
N ILE A 276 27.03 15.43 44.17
CA ILE A 276 26.48 16.78 44.05
C ILE A 276 25.40 17.06 45.10
N GLY A 277 24.65 16.05 45.52
CA GLY A 277 23.64 16.16 46.57
C GLY A 277 24.22 16.66 47.93
N LYS A 278 25.54 16.50 48.17
CA LYS A 278 26.24 17.09 49.31
C LYS A 278 26.48 18.59 49.14
N ILE A 279 26.36 19.11 47.93
CA ILE A 279 26.64 20.51 47.58
C ILE A 279 25.34 21.27 47.28
N SER A 280 24.34 20.62 46.70
CA SER A 280 23.06 21.22 46.29
C SER A 280 21.91 20.22 46.33
N ASP A 281 20.83 20.55 47.03
CA ASP A 281 19.61 19.73 47.13
C ASP A 281 18.77 19.70 45.84
N LYS A 282 19.10 20.53 44.84
CA LYS A 282 18.36 20.61 43.57
C LYS A 282 18.59 19.41 42.66
N PHE A 283 19.71 18.70 42.81
CA PHE A 283 20.12 17.58 41.94
C PHE A 283 19.89 16.24 42.62
N ASN A 284 18.65 15.76 42.59
CA ASN A 284 18.34 14.39 43.04
C ASN A 284 18.75 13.34 41.99
N GLU A 285 18.72 12.05 42.39
CA GLU A 285 19.12 10.93 41.53
C GLU A 285 18.39 10.93 40.18
N ASN A 286 17.08 11.24 40.15
CA ASN A 286 16.30 11.29 38.91
C ASN A 286 16.75 12.45 38.01
N THR A 287 16.97 13.62 38.56
CA THR A 287 17.43 14.78 37.79
C THR A 287 18.81 14.53 37.17
N VAL A 288 19.76 14.00 37.95
CA VAL A 288 21.09 13.66 37.43
C VAL A 288 21.02 12.59 36.36
N LYS A 289 20.23 11.53 36.55
CA LYS A 289 20.03 10.49 35.55
C LYS A 289 19.46 11.05 34.24
N LEU A 290 18.46 11.95 34.30
CA LEU A 290 17.92 12.63 33.13
C LEU A 290 18.99 13.43 32.39
N LEU A 291 19.84 14.16 33.12
CA LEU A 291 20.92 14.96 32.56
C LEU A 291 22.00 14.07 31.89
N TYR A 292 22.30 12.92 32.47
CA TYR A 292 23.19 11.92 31.86
C TYR A 292 22.63 11.35 30.58
N LEU A 293 21.34 11.00 30.57
CA LEU A 293 20.65 10.55 29.35
C LEU A 293 20.65 11.63 28.26
N TYR A 294 20.42 12.89 28.66
CA TYR A 294 20.45 14.01 27.72
C TYR A 294 21.84 14.23 27.14
N SER A 295 22.88 14.29 27.98
CA SER A 295 24.27 14.41 27.52
C SER A 295 24.64 13.30 26.56
N ALA A 296 24.31 12.05 26.88
CA ALA A 296 24.59 10.90 26.03
C ALA A 296 23.81 10.95 24.72
N SER A 297 22.57 11.44 24.73
CA SER A 297 21.73 11.54 23.53
C SER A 297 22.24 12.53 22.50
N LEU A 298 23.02 13.53 22.92
CA LEU A 298 23.61 14.54 22.03
C LEU A 298 24.86 14.05 21.28
N LYS A 299 25.39 12.86 21.61
CA LYS A 299 26.55 12.31 20.92
C LYS A 299 26.24 12.02 19.44
N PRO A 300 27.13 12.37 18.50
CA PRO A 300 26.85 12.26 17.04
C PRO A 300 26.41 10.87 16.56
N GLY A 301 26.87 9.79 17.23
CA GLY A 301 26.49 8.41 16.88
C GLY A 301 25.00 8.12 17.07
N ASN A 302 24.29 8.88 17.90
CA ASN A 302 22.87 8.65 18.18
C ASN A 302 21.92 9.24 17.13
N ALA A 303 22.39 10.13 16.26
CA ALA A 303 21.57 10.73 15.20
C ALA A 303 21.07 9.71 14.16
N GLN A 304 21.71 8.55 14.07
CA GLN A 304 21.34 7.46 13.16
C GLN A 304 20.42 6.41 13.82
N ASN A 305 20.15 6.53 15.10
CA ASN A 305 19.24 5.64 15.79
C ASN A 305 17.83 5.75 15.18
N THR A 306 17.22 4.61 14.93
CA THR A 306 15.87 4.56 14.34
C THR A 306 14.90 3.85 15.26
N MET A 307 13.65 4.27 15.20
CA MET A 307 12.54 3.70 15.96
C MET A 307 11.28 3.71 15.11
N SER A 308 10.45 2.69 15.23
CA SER A 308 9.13 2.76 14.59
C SER A 308 8.15 3.56 15.46
N PRO A 309 7.09 4.16 14.85
CA PRO A 309 6.04 4.85 15.61
C PRO A 309 5.43 3.97 16.70
N ARG A 310 5.24 2.68 16.41
CA ARG A 310 4.76 1.73 17.39
C ARG A 310 5.74 1.56 18.55
N ALA A 311 7.02 1.32 18.25
CA ALA A 311 8.04 1.17 19.29
C ALA A 311 8.14 2.42 20.16
N LEU A 312 8.07 3.61 19.55
CA LEU A 312 8.10 4.88 20.26
C LEU A 312 6.94 5.00 21.27
N VAL A 313 5.70 4.78 20.82
CA VAL A 313 4.53 4.93 21.71
C VAL A 313 4.56 3.90 22.84
N TYR A 314 4.92 2.65 22.56
CA TYR A 314 5.07 1.61 23.58
C TYR A 314 6.19 1.93 24.58
N HIS A 315 7.30 2.50 24.08
CA HIS A 315 8.40 2.88 24.95
C HIS A 315 8.05 4.08 25.84
N ILE A 316 7.39 5.11 25.28
CA ILE A 316 6.93 6.27 26.06
C ILE A 316 5.89 5.84 27.11
N GLU A 317 4.98 4.93 26.80
CA GLU A 317 4.02 4.38 27.77
C GLU A 317 4.75 3.72 28.94
N LYS A 318 5.80 2.92 28.65
CA LYS A 318 6.65 2.33 29.69
C LYS A 318 7.33 3.40 30.53
N LEU A 319 7.95 4.39 29.88
CA LEU A 319 8.61 5.51 30.57
C LEU A 319 7.64 6.33 31.41
N ALA A 320 6.39 6.52 30.97
CA ALA A 320 5.37 7.25 31.71
C ALA A 320 5.05 6.64 33.09
N SER A 321 5.35 5.36 33.28
CA SER A 321 5.22 4.67 34.58
C SER A 321 6.48 4.74 35.45
N GLU A 322 7.63 5.17 34.91
CA GLU A 322 8.87 5.31 35.64
C GLU A 322 8.91 6.66 36.42
N PRO A 323 9.36 6.70 37.68
CA PRO A 323 9.41 7.93 38.49
C PRO A 323 10.12 9.09 37.79
N LEU A 324 11.19 8.78 37.05
CA LEU A 324 11.99 9.75 36.30
C LEU A 324 11.17 10.56 35.29
N PHE A 325 10.34 9.88 34.49
CA PHE A 325 9.59 10.49 33.39
C PHE A 325 8.14 10.82 33.77
N SER A 326 7.60 10.18 34.81
CA SER A 326 6.21 10.36 35.21
C SER A 326 5.88 11.79 35.62
N THR A 327 6.86 12.53 36.12
CA THR A 327 6.74 13.94 36.52
C THR A 327 6.83 14.91 35.35
N LEU A 328 7.40 14.47 34.22
CA LEU A 328 7.55 15.27 33.01
C LEU A 328 6.27 15.24 32.12
N LEU A 329 5.37 14.29 32.36
CA LEU A 329 4.16 14.09 31.59
C LEU A 329 2.91 14.49 32.38
N THR A 330 2.08 15.33 31.76
CA THR A 330 0.75 15.67 32.32
C THR A 330 -0.21 14.50 32.20
N ASN A 331 -1.29 14.49 32.96
CA ASN A 331 -2.34 13.47 32.87
C ASN A 331 -2.99 13.44 31.47
N GLU A 332 -3.11 14.59 30.83
CA GLU A 332 -3.64 14.71 29.47
C GLU A 332 -2.70 14.05 28.45
N GLN A 333 -1.39 14.27 28.56
CA GLN A 333 -0.38 13.61 27.73
C GLN A 333 -0.38 12.09 27.93
N LYS A 334 -0.50 11.60 29.16
CA LYS A 334 -0.62 10.16 29.46
C LYS A 334 -1.88 9.54 28.81
N ALA A 335 -3.01 10.23 28.87
CA ALA A 335 -4.22 9.80 28.19
C ALA A 335 -4.06 9.82 26.66
N GLY A 336 -3.38 10.82 26.11
CA GLY A 336 -3.04 10.91 24.69
C GLY A 336 -2.17 9.72 24.21
N ILE A 337 -1.17 9.34 25.00
CA ILE A 337 -0.31 8.17 24.72
C ILE A 337 -1.13 6.87 24.67
N ALA A 338 -2.03 6.66 25.64
CA ALA A 338 -2.90 5.49 25.69
C ALA A 338 -3.83 5.42 24.45
N ASN A 339 -4.39 6.56 24.03
CA ASN A 339 -5.20 6.64 22.82
C ASN A 339 -4.38 6.37 21.56
N ALA A 340 -3.18 6.94 21.45
CA ALA A 340 -2.27 6.70 20.34
C ALA A 340 -1.90 5.21 20.23
N LYS A 341 -1.62 4.55 21.37
CA LYS A 341 -1.34 3.12 21.41
C LYS A 341 -2.52 2.32 20.85
N LYS A 342 -3.75 2.62 21.30
CA LYS A 342 -4.94 1.93 20.81
C LYS A 342 -5.10 2.09 19.29
N LEU A 343 -4.96 3.31 18.77
CA LEU A 343 -5.04 3.59 17.33
C LEU A 343 -3.97 2.83 16.53
N LEU A 344 -2.75 2.74 17.07
CA LEU A 344 -1.67 1.97 16.43
C LEU A 344 -1.95 0.48 16.46
N ASP A 345 -2.48 -0.07 17.55
CA ASP A 345 -2.83 -1.48 17.63
C ASP A 345 -4.00 -1.84 16.69
N ASP A 346 -5.02 -1.00 16.60
CA ASP A 346 -6.10 -1.14 15.63
C ASP A 346 -5.54 -1.10 14.18
N GLY A 347 -4.62 -0.18 13.91
CA GLY A 347 -3.92 -0.09 12.62
C GLY A 347 -3.07 -1.32 12.31
N VAL A 348 -2.36 -1.85 13.31
CA VAL A 348 -1.61 -3.11 13.15
C VAL A 348 -2.54 -4.26 12.78
N GLN A 349 -3.67 -4.42 13.48
CA GLN A 349 -4.65 -5.47 13.16
C GLN A 349 -5.20 -5.38 11.73
N GLN A 350 -5.30 -4.15 11.21
CA GLN A 350 -5.73 -3.93 9.83
C GLN A 350 -4.66 -4.25 8.79
N LEU A 351 -3.38 -4.05 9.09
CA LEU A 351 -2.28 -4.18 8.13
C LEU A 351 -1.50 -5.47 8.26
N LYS A 352 -1.45 -6.06 9.46
CA LYS A 352 -0.62 -7.21 9.79
C LYS A 352 -1.41 -8.28 10.52
N GLY A 353 -1.59 -9.42 9.88
CA GLY A 353 -2.17 -10.62 10.48
C GLY A 353 -1.10 -11.51 11.13
N LYS A 354 -1.53 -12.69 11.62
CA LYS A 354 -0.62 -13.65 12.28
C LYS A 354 0.41 -14.25 11.31
N ALA A 355 0.00 -14.60 10.10
CA ALA A 355 0.84 -15.22 9.06
C ALA A 355 1.05 -14.30 7.86
N HIS A 356 0.05 -13.50 7.50
CA HIS A 356 0.08 -12.64 6.33
C HIS A 356 -0.16 -11.18 6.71
N SER A 357 0.46 -10.29 5.95
CA SER A 357 0.26 -8.85 6.01
C SER A 357 -0.29 -8.33 4.68
N ARG A 358 -0.82 -7.11 4.68
CA ARG A 358 -1.35 -6.49 3.48
C ARG A 358 -0.64 -5.19 3.13
N LEU A 359 -0.45 -5.00 1.82
CA LEU A 359 -0.07 -3.75 1.19
C LEU A 359 -1.27 -3.27 0.37
N THR A 360 -1.70 -2.05 0.54
CA THR A 360 -2.79 -1.43 -0.20
C THR A 360 -2.23 -0.36 -1.12
N VAL A 361 -2.46 -0.50 -2.42
CA VAL A 361 -2.05 0.46 -3.46
C VAL A 361 -3.30 1.11 -4.02
N THR A 362 -3.40 2.41 -3.88
CA THR A 362 -4.47 3.23 -4.47
C THR A 362 -3.93 3.92 -5.72
N THR A 363 -4.59 3.75 -6.86
CA THR A 363 -4.17 4.31 -8.14
C THR A 363 -5.16 5.36 -8.67
N LYS A 364 -4.67 6.24 -9.53
CA LYS A 364 -5.48 7.19 -10.31
C LYS A 364 -6.08 6.55 -11.57
N LEU A 365 -5.66 5.31 -11.89
CA LEU A 365 -6.11 4.59 -13.07
C LEU A 365 -7.56 4.11 -12.88
N PRO A 366 -8.37 4.08 -13.94
CA PRO A 366 -9.69 3.47 -13.87
C PRO A 366 -9.58 1.96 -13.61
N ILE A 367 -10.67 1.32 -13.20
CA ILE A 367 -10.70 -0.12 -12.91
C ILE A 367 -10.26 -0.94 -14.13
N GLU A 368 -10.66 -0.51 -15.32
CA GLU A 368 -10.41 -1.18 -16.59
C GLU A 368 -9.87 -0.19 -17.64
N SER A 369 -8.64 -0.42 -18.09
CA SER A 369 -7.98 0.27 -19.21
C SER A 369 -6.71 -0.47 -19.61
N GLU A 370 -6.17 -0.21 -20.80
CA GLU A 370 -4.89 -0.77 -21.24
C GLU A 370 -3.74 -0.42 -20.27
N LYS A 371 -3.75 0.81 -19.73
CA LYS A 371 -2.76 1.23 -18.71
C LYS A 371 -2.92 0.47 -17.41
N THR A 372 -4.16 0.22 -16.99
CA THR A 372 -4.44 -0.55 -15.76
C THR A 372 -3.99 -1.98 -15.91
N SER A 373 -4.28 -2.63 -17.04
CA SER A 373 -3.82 -3.99 -17.33
C SER A 373 -2.29 -4.09 -17.37
N ALA A 374 -1.61 -3.09 -17.95
CA ALA A 374 -0.15 -3.00 -17.94
C ALA A 374 0.40 -2.84 -16.53
N PHE A 375 -0.21 -1.96 -15.72
CA PHE A 375 0.16 -1.75 -14.31
C PHE A 375 0.01 -3.02 -13.48
N VAL A 376 -1.10 -3.75 -13.64
CA VAL A 376 -1.35 -5.02 -12.95
C VAL A 376 -0.31 -6.08 -13.34
N LYS A 377 -0.01 -6.23 -14.64
CA LYS A 377 1.01 -7.17 -15.12
C LYS A 377 2.40 -6.85 -14.55
N GLU A 378 2.75 -5.58 -14.49
CA GLU A 378 4.01 -5.14 -13.90
C GLU A 378 4.04 -5.38 -12.38
N MET A 379 2.92 -5.15 -11.68
CA MET A 379 2.81 -5.43 -10.25
C MET A 379 2.96 -6.93 -9.96
N ILE A 380 2.34 -7.80 -10.75
CA ILE A 380 2.51 -9.27 -10.66
C ILE A 380 3.98 -9.63 -10.86
N LYS A 381 4.62 -9.14 -11.92
CA LYS A 381 6.03 -9.39 -12.19
C LYS A 381 6.93 -8.94 -11.04
N LEU A 382 6.67 -7.77 -10.46
CA LEU A 382 7.42 -7.24 -9.33
C LEU A 382 7.26 -8.13 -8.08
N CYS A 383 6.06 -8.65 -7.83
CA CYS A 383 5.81 -9.59 -6.75
C CYS A 383 6.55 -10.92 -6.99
N ASP A 384 6.49 -11.49 -8.19
CA ASP A 384 7.18 -12.73 -8.57
C ASP A 384 8.71 -12.61 -8.42
N GLU A 385 9.28 -11.45 -8.73
CA GLU A 385 10.72 -11.20 -8.63
C GLU A 385 11.19 -10.98 -7.20
N LYS A 386 10.37 -10.39 -6.34
CA LYS A 386 10.78 -9.93 -5.00
C LYS A 386 10.31 -10.85 -3.87
N LEU A 387 9.12 -11.41 -3.96
CA LEU A 387 8.54 -12.23 -2.90
C LEU A 387 8.98 -13.68 -3.03
N SER A 388 9.16 -14.37 -1.91
CA SER A 388 9.57 -15.78 -1.88
C SER A 388 8.44 -16.71 -1.43
N GLY A 389 7.47 -16.17 -0.69
CA GLY A 389 6.30 -16.88 -0.19
C GLY A 389 5.10 -16.73 -1.11
N GLU A 390 3.99 -17.37 -0.76
CA GLU A 390 2.72 -17.17 -1.43
C GLU A 390 2.24 -15.73 -1.26
N TYR A 391 1.72 -15.16 -2.33
CA TYR A 391 1.08 -13.86 -2.30
C TYR A 391 -0.23 -13.89 -3.08
N HIS A 392 -1.15 -13.00 -2.74
CA HIS A 392 -2.41 -12.83 -3.44
C HIS A 392 -2.67 -11.36 -3.74
N LEU A 393 -3.02 -11.08 -4.97
CA LEU A 393 -3.49 -9.76 -5.39
C LEU A 393 -5.01 -9.76 -5.43
N ILE A 394 -5.62 -8.75 -4.81
CA ILE A 394 -7.07 -8.61 -4.69
C ILE A 394 -7.46 -7.20 -5.13
N GLY A 395 -8.50 -7.10 -5.95
CA GLY A 395 -9.02 -5.83 -6.41
C GLY A 395 -9.83 -5.99 -7.70
N ASN A 396 -10.66 -5.01 -8.00
CA ASN A 396 -11.49 -5.05 -9.21
C ASN A 396 -10.61 -5.10 -10.48
N SER A 397 -9.51 -4.36 -10.51
CA SER A 397 -8.59 -4.38 -11.65
C SER A 397 -7.83 -5.69 -11.80
N ILE A 398 -7.56 -6.39 -10.68
CA ILE A 398 -6.96 -7.73 -10.73
C ILE A 398 -7.95 -8.72 -11.33
N MET A 399 -9.20 -8.71 -10.87
CA MET A 399 -10.26 -9.54 -11.42
C MET A 399 -10.44 -9.32 -12.94
N VAL A 400 -10.42 -8.05 -13.37
CA VAL A 400 -10.50 -7.71 -14.80
C VAL A 400 -9.30 -8.27 -15.56
N ALA A 401 -8.08 -8.11 -15.04
CA ALA A 401 -6.87 -8.61 -15.69
C ALA A 401 -6.84 -10.15 -15.78
N GLU A 402 -7.33 -10.85 -14.78
CA GLU A 402 -7.49 -12.30 -14.78
C GLU A 402 -8.52 -12.75 -15.83
N MET A 403 -9.68 -12.10 -15.88
CA MET A 403 -10.70 -12.37 -16.91
C MET A 403 -10.15 -12.11 -18.31
N GLU A 404 -9.46 -10.98 -18.52
CA GLU A 404 -8.83 -10.64 -19.80
C GLU A 404 -7.84 -11.72 -20.25
N SER A 405 -7.02 -12.23 -19.35
CA SER A 405 -6.00 -13.22 -19.66
C SER A 405 -6.56 -14.59 -20.06
N GLY A 406 -7.71 -14.99 -19.52
CA GLY A 406 -8.36 -16.28 -19.75
C GLY A 406 -9.39 -16.25 -20.89
N PHE A 407 -10.03 -15.11 -21.12
CA PHE A 407 -11.24 -14.98 -21.93
C PHE A 407 -11.10 -15.52 -23.36
N GLY A 408 -10.03 -15.17 -24.07
CA GLY A 408 -9.85 -15.63 -25.46
C GLY A 408 -9.81 -17.14 -25.59
N ARG A 409 -9.20 -17.84 -24.64
CA ARG A 409 -9.18 -19.31 -24.61
C ARG A 409 -10.54 -19.89 -24.25
N GLU A 410 -11.21 -19.30 -23.27
CA GLU A 410 -12.55 -19.75 -22.84
C GLU A 410 -13.59 -19.57 -23.96
N GLN A 411 -13.57 -18.42 -24.62
CA GLN A 411 -14.42 -18.14 -25.77
C GLN A 411 -14.22 -19.18 -26.87
N LEU A 412 -12.98 -19.47 -27.24
CA LEU A 412 -12.68 -20.48 -28.28
C LEU A 412 -13.19 -21.87 -27.89
N ILE A 413 -13.01 -22.27 -26.62
CA ILE A 413 -13.52 -23.55 -26.11
C ILE A 413 -15.05 -23.60 -26.20
N ILE A 414 -15.75 -22.54 -25.79
CA ILE A 414 -17.21 -22.47 -25.83
C ILE A 414 -17.72 -22.50 -27.26
N THR A 415 -17.12 -21.73 -28.17
CA THR A 415 -17.49 -21.71 -29.60
C THR A 415 -17.34 -23.09 -30.21
N LEU A 416 -16.20 -23.76 -30.01
CA LEU A 416 -15.95 -25.10 -30.53
C LEU A 416 -16.90 -26.14 -29.96
N LEU A 417 -17.10 -26.13 -28.64
CA LEU A 417 -17.98 -27.08 -27.95
C LEU A 417 -19.42 -26.94 -28.43
N THR A 418 -19.91 -25.70 -28.53
CA THR A 418 -21.26 -25.40 -29.01
C THR A 418 -21.42 -25.82 -30.46
N ALA A 419 -20.49 -25.45 -31.34
CA ALA A 419 -20.52 -25.81 -32.76
C ALA A 419 -20.48 -27.34 -32.95
N VAL A 420 -19.61 -28.05 -32.24
CA VAL A 420 -19.52 -29.52 -32.30
C VAL A 420 -20.78 -30.19 -31.76
N SER A 421 -21.32 -29.71 -30.65
CA SER A 421 -22.56 -30.25 -30.06
C SER A 421 -23.73 -30.12 -31.02
N ILE A 422 -23.92 -28.94 -31.59
CA ILE A 422 -24.96 -28.69 -32.59
C ILE A 422 -24.73 -29.56 -33.83
N PHE A 423 -23.47 -29.63 -34.32
CA PHE A 423 -23.12 -30.45 -35.47
C PHE A 423 -23.52 -31.92 -35.27
N VAL A 424 -23.16 -32.50 -34.11
CA VAL A 424 -23.46 -33.91 -33.79
C VAL A 424 -24.97 -34.14 -33.72
N VAL A 425 -25.71 -33.31 -32.99
CA VAL A 425 -27.17 -33.45 -32.83
C VAL A 425 -27.87 -33.36 -34.20
N VAL A 426 -27.52 -32.36 -35.00
CA VAL A 426 -28.11 -32.18 -36.33
C VAL A 426 -27.68 -33.28 -37.29
N ALA A 427 -26.43 -33.77 -37.23
CA ALA A 427 -25.96 -34.89 -38.04
C ALA A 427 -26.75 -36.20 -37.75
N LEU A 428 -27.01 -36.47 -36.48
CA LEU A 428 -27.83 -37.60 -36.06
C LEU A 428 -29.29 -37.46 -36.52
N THR A 429 -29.86 -36.27 -36.38
CA THR A 429 -31.25 -35.98 -36.78
C THR A 429 -31.45 -36.14 -38.27
N PHE A 430 -30.56 -35.58 -39.09
CA PHE A 430 -30.69 -35.60 -40.55
C PHE A 430 -29.96 -36.77 -41.21
N ARG A 431 -29.16 -37.53 -40.48
CA ARG A 431 -28.27 -38.59 -41.03
C ARG A 431 -27.46 -38.09 -42.22
N SER A 432 -26.92 -36.89 -42.12
CA SER A 432 -26.16 -36.19 -43.15
C SER A 432 -25.09 -35.34 -42.48
N LEU A 433 -23.89 -35.27 -43.07
CA LEU A 433 -22.80 -34.39 -42.57
C LEU A 433 -22.83 -32.99 -43.23
N ALA A 434 -23.45 -32.86 -44.38
CA ALA A 434 -23.51 -31.59 -45.10
C ALA A 434 -24.50 -30.60 -44.50
N ILE A 435 -25.64 -31.07 -44.01
CA ILE A 435 -26.68 -30.23 -43.41
C ILE A 435 -26.20 -29.53 -42.17
N PRO A 436 -25.64 -30.24 -41.17
CA PRO A 436 -25.10 -29.58 -39.96
C PRO A 436 -23.98 -28.60 -40.30
N ALA A 437 -23.09 -28.91 -41.25
CA ALA A 437 -22.04 -27.97 -41.66
C ALA A 437 -22.62 -26.65 -42.20
N ILE A 438 -23.65 -26.73 -43.07
CA ILE A 438 -24.32 -25.53 -43.59
C ILE A 438 -25.02 -24.75 -42.48
N LEU A 439 -25.76 -25.44 -41.61
CA LEU A 439 -26.52 -24.78 -40.53
C LEU A 439 -25.61 -24.12 -39.52
N VAL A 440 -24.55 -24.79 -39.08
CA VAL A 440 -23.57 -24.24 -38.15
C VAL A 440 -22.91 -22.99 -38.74
N LEU A 441 -22.49 -23.02 -40.01
CA LEU A 441 -21.88 -21.86 -40.68
C LEU A 441 -22.84 -20.66 -40.76
N ILE A 442 -24.12 -20.91 -41.02
CA ILE A 442 -25.15 -19.85 -41.14
C ILE A 442 -25.39 -19.21 -39.77
N VAL A 443 -25.52 -20.01 -38.71
CA VAL A 443 -25.75 -19.50 -37.36
C VAL A 443 -24.51 -18.79 -36.86
N GLN A 444 -23.31 -19.32 -37.12
CA GLN A 444 -22.05 -18.65 -36.79
C GLN A 444 -21.91 -17.29 -37.48
N CYS A 445 -22.35 -17.18 -38.73
CA CYS A 445 -22.42 -15.89 -39.42
C CYS A 445 -23.37 -14.92 -38.70
N GLY A 446 -24.47 -15.40 -38.15
CA GLY A 446 -25.40 -14.61 -37.34
C GLY A 446 -24.74 -14.06 -36.08
N VAL A 447 -23.91 -14.87 -35.41
CA VAL A 447 -23.08 -14.42 -34.26
C VAL A 447 -22.11 -13.34 -34.72
N PHE A 448 -21.37 -13.55 -35.81
CA PHE A 448 -20.41 -12.58 -36.35
C PHE A 448 -21.06 -11.24 -36.70
N ILE A 449 -22.21 -11.25 -37.34
CA ILE A 449 -22.99 -10.04 -37.66
C ILE A 449 -23.38 -9.33 -36.39
N THR A 450 -23.83 -10.06 -35.37
CA THR A 450 -24.28 -9.47 -34.09
C THR A 450 -23.15 -8.78 -33.36
N VAL A 451 -22.02 -9.44 -33.21
CA VAL A 451 -20.85 -8.90 -32.52
C VAL A 451 -20.29 -7.70 -33.27
N SER A 452 -20.14 -7.80 -34.59
CA SER A 452 -19.64 -6.72 -35.44
C SER A 452 -20.56 -5.49 -35.42
N ALA A 453 -21.88 -5.70 -35.54
CA ALA A 453 -22.86 -4.61 -35.53
C ALA A 453 -22.87 -3.87 -34.19
N LEU A 454 -22.86 -4.58 -33.06
CA LEU A 454 -22.87 -3.98 -31.73
C LEU A 454 -21.51 -3.40 -31.35
N GLY A 455 -20.42 -4.04 -31.74
CA GLY A 455 -19.06 -3.52 -31.54
C GLY A 455 -18.84 -2.20 -32.28
N THR A 456 -19.30 -2.07 -33.52
CA THR A 456 -19.19 -0.82 -34.30
C THR A 456 -20.10 0.30 -33.78
N ILE A 457 -21.30 -0.02 -33.31
CA ILE A 457 -22.27 0.96 -32.78
C ILE A 457 -21.91 1.36 -31.34
N GLY A 458 -21.52 0.41 -30.49
CA GLY A 458 -21.26 0.61 -29.06
C GLY A 458 -19.80 0.82 -28.69
N GLY A 459 -18.87 0.65 -29.62
CA GLY A 459 -17.42 0.75 -29.40
C GLY A 459 -16.82 -0.38 -28.57
N SER A 460 -17.62 -1.09 -27.78
CA SER A 460 -17.17 -2.23 -26.96
C SER A 460 -18.32 -3.17 -26.63
N MET A 461 -17.99 -4.40 -26.29
CA MET A 461 -18.95 -5.43 -25.92
C MET A 461 -18.61 -6.08 -24.59
N TYR A 462 -19.62 -6.24 -23.74
CA TYR A 462 -19.46 -6.92 -22.46
C TYR A 462 -19.18 -8.41 -22.64
N TYR A 463 -18.14 -8.91 -21.98
CA TYR A 463 -17.66 -10.29 -22.16
C TYR A 463 -18.76 -11.35 -21.98
N LEU A 464 -19.63 -11.17 -20.96
CA LEU A 464 -20.72 -12.10 -20.70
C LEU A 464 -21.77 -12.06 -21.81
N ALA A 465 -22.01 -10.90 -22.44
CA ALA A 465 -22.91 -10.80 -23.58
C ALA A 465 -22.38 -11.57 -24.80
N LEU A 466 -21.06 -11.59 -25.01
CA LEU A 466 -20.42 -12.42 -26.04
C LEU A 466 -20.65 -13.91 -25.79
N LEU A 467 -20.42 -14.39 -24.58
CA LEU A 467 -20.63 -15.81 -24.20
C LEU A 467 -22.10 -16.21 -24.35
N ILE A 468 -23.02 -15.35 -23.95
CA ILE A 468 -24.47 -15.59 -24.08
C ILE A 468 -24.89 -15.68 -25.55
N VAL A 469 -24.36 -14.79 -26.38
CA VAL A 469 -24.65 -14.84 -27.84
C VAL A 469 -24.18 -16.15 -28.44
N GLU A 470 -22.97 -16.59 -28.13
CA GLU A 470 -22.47 -17.84 -28.67
C GLU A 470 -23.26 -19.06 -28.20
N CYS A 471 -23.62 -19.13 -26.94
CA CYS A 471 -24.34 -20.30 -26.42
C CYS A 471 -25.84 -20.27 -26.73
N ILE A 472 -26.51 -19.18 -26.36
CA ILE A 472 -27.98 -19.10 -26.43
C ILE A 472 -28.46 -18.84 -27.85
N LEU A 473 -27.82 -17.91 -28.55
CA LEU A 473 -28.24 -17.59 -29.91
C LEU A 473 -28.04 -18.79 -30.85
N MET A 474 -26.90 -19.46 -30.80
CA MET A 474 -26.67 -20.66 -31.61
C MET A 474 -27.70 -21.74 -31.28
N GLY A 475 -28.02 -21.98 -30.01
CA GLY A 475 -29.02 -22.97 -29.60
C GLY A 475 -30.45 -22.60 -30.02
N ALA A 476 -30.87 -21.36 -29.76
CA ALA A 476 -32.25 -20.94 -30.04
C ALA A 476 -32.55 -20.72 -31.53
N THR A 477 -31.55 -20.38 -32.34
CA THR A 477 -31.78 -20.07 -33.76
C THR A 477 -31.56 -21.25 -34.68
N ILE A 478 -30.81 -22.29 -34.26
CA ILE A 478 -30.61 -23.50 -35.06
C ILE A 478 -31.93 -24.22 -35.34
N ASP A 479 -32.90 -24.16 -34.43
CA ASP A 479 -34.22 -24.79 -34.57
C ASP A 479 -34.97 -24.26 -35.79
N TYR A 480 -34.86 -22.97 -36.09
CA TYR A 480 -35.45 -22.37 -37.29
C TYR A 480 -34.82 -22.94 -38.57
N GLY A 481 -33.49 -23.13 -38.53
CA GLY A 481 -32.76 -23.77 -39.65
C GLY A 481 -33.13 -25.24 -39.82
N ILE A 482 -33.28 -25.98 -38.72
CA ILE A 482 -33.74 -27.37 -38.71
C ILE A 482 -35.15 -27.46 -39.29
N LEU A 483 -36.05 -26.60 -38.82
CA LEU A 483 -37.45 -26.58 -39.30
C LEU A 483 -37.51 -26.35 -40.80
N PHE A 484 -36.85 -25.29 -41.31
CA PHE A 484 -36.86 -25.01 -42.76
C PHE A 484 -36.25 -26.15 -43.57
N THR A 485 -35.13 -26.68 -43.11
CA THR A 485 -34.42 -27.78 -43.80
C THR A 485 -35.22 -29.08 -43.80
N SER A 486 -35.94 -29.38 -42.73
CA SER A 486 -36.83 -30.53 -42.63
C SER A 486 -37.94 -30.48 -43.66
N TYR A 487 -38.66 -29.33 -43.74
CA TYR A 487 -39.68 -29.14 -44.79
C TYR A 487 -39.07 -29.19 -46.18
N TYR A 488 -37.91 -28.61 -46.43
CA TYR A 488 -37.23 -28.68 -47.70
C TYR A 488 -36.94 -30.14 -48.12
N ARG A 489 -36.36 -30.94 -47.23
CA ARG A 489 -36.03 -32.35 -47.54
C ARG A 489 -37.26 -33.22 -47.78
N GLU A 490 -38.29 -33.01 -46.96
CA GLU A 490 -39.54 -33.73 -47.11
C GLU A 490 -40.18 -33.47 -48.52
N MET A 491 -40.30 -32.19 -48.86
CA MET A 491 -40.86 -31.79 -50.15
C MET A 491 -39.94 -32.12 -51.31
N ARG A 492 -38.64 -32.11 -51.15
CA ARG A 492 -37.66 -32.44 -52.19
C ARG A 492 -37.70 -33.90 -52.58
N ALA A 493 -38.22 -34.77 -51.72
CA ALA A 493 -38.43 -36.18 -52.09
C ALA A 493 -39.41 -36.37 -53.29
N THR A 494 -40.34 -35.43 -53.47
CA THR A 494 -41.42 -35.53 -54.47
C THR A 494 -41.42 -34.37 -55.45
N LEU A 495 -40.86 -33.22 -55.14
CA LEU A 495 -40.94 -32.01 -55.98
C LEU A 495 -39.56 -31.57 -56.52
N PRO A 496 -39.55 -30.84 -57.65
CA PRO A 496 -38.37 -30.19 -58.17
C PRO A 496 -37.81 -29.14 -57.13
N ILE A 497 -36.51 -28.82 -57.22
CA ILE A 497 -35.80 -27.92 -56.24
C ILE A 497 -36.59 -26.63 -56.00
N LYS A 498 -37.03 -25.93 -57.04
CA LYS A 498 -37.76 -24.66 -56.94
C LYS A 498 -39.08 -24.82 -56.21
N GLU A 499 -39.83 -25.86 -56.51
CA GLU A 499 -41.13 -26.11 -55.87
C GLU A 499 -40.99 -26.58 -54.42
N ALA A 500 -39.96 -27.40 -54.17
CA ALA A 500 -39.61 -27.83 -52.81
C ALA A 500 -39.24 -26.61 -51.88
N ILE A 501 -38.49 -25.62 -52.36
CA ILE A 501 -38.20 -24.40 -51.63
C ILE A 501 -39.48 -23.58 -51.34
N VAL A 502 -40.34 -23.42 -52.32
CA VAL A 502 -41.64 -22.72 -52.19
C VAL A 502 -42.51 -23.43 -51.15
N ALA A 503 -42.55 -24.75 -51.18
CA ALA A 503 -43.30 -25.55 -50.21
C ALA A 503 -42.70 -25.48 -48.82
N ALA A 504 -41.36 -25.48 -48.68
CA ALA A 504 -40.67 -25.26 -47.40
C ALA A 504 -41.00 -23.90 -46.79
N TYR A 505 -40.99 -22.83 -47.56
CA TYR A 505 -41.45 -21.52 -47.09
C TYR A 505 -42.91 -21.57 -46.66
N LYS A 506 -43.78 -22.22 -47.39
CA LYS A 506 -45.20 -22.31 -47.06
C LYS A 506 -45.43 -23.02 -45.72
N GLY A 507 -44.62 -24.05 -45.41
CA GLY A 507 -44.72 -24.80 -44.16
C GLY A 507 -44.06 -24.12 -42.94
N SER A 508 -42.93 -23.41 -43.13
CA SER A 508 -42.11 -22.94 -42.04
C SER A 508 -42.15 -21.42 -41.79
N LEU A 509 -42.44 -20.59 -42.83
CA LEU A 509 -42.33 -19.14 -42.76
C LEU A 509 -43.14 -18.51 -41.61
N HIS A 510 -44.39 -18.94 -41.45
CA HIS A 510 -45.27 -18.39 -40.40
C HIS A 510 -44.69 -18.67 -39.01
N THR A 511 -44.25 -19.88 -38.74
CA THR A 511 -43.69 -20.28 -37.46
C THR A 511 -42.40 -19.51 -37.15
N ILE A 512 -41.47 -19.45 -38.12
CA ILE A 512 -40.19 -18.74 -37.97
C ILE A 512 -40.42 -17.24 -37.73
N LEU A 513 -41.28 -16.60 -38.52
CA LEU A 513 -41.58 -15.18 -38.36
C LEU A 513 -42.28 -14.88 -37.03
N THR A 514 -43.29 -15.69 -36.65
CA THR A 514 -44.01 -15.44 -35.39
C THR A 514 -43.11 -15.58 -34.18
N SER A 515 -42.42 -16.73 -34.06
CA SER A 515 -41.54 -17.00 -32.91
C SER A 515 -40.33 -16.06 -32.89
N GLY A 516 -39.68 -15.86 -34.03
CA GLY A 516 -38.52 -14.96 -34.11
C GLY A 516 -38.88 -13.50 -33.85
N THR A 517 -40.01 -13.00 -34.40
CA THR A 517 -40.46 -11.62 -34.13
C THR A 517 -40.84 -11.41 -32.69
N ILE A 518 -41.51 -12.37 -32.03
CA ILE A 518 -41.81 -12.30 -30.60
C ILE A 518 -40.52 -12.18 -29.80
N MET A 519 -39.53 -13.03 -30.08
CA MET A 519 -38.25 -13.01 -29.37
C MET A 519 -37.50 -11.68 -29.56
N VAL A 520 -37.43 -11.18 -30.80
CA VAL A 520 -36.79 -9.89 -31.11
C VAL A 520 -37.50 -8.72 -30.42
N LEU A 521 -38.85 -8.67 -30.52
CA LEU A 521 -39.62 -7.56 -29.93
C LEU A 521 -39.55 -7.56 -28.41
N ILE A 522 -39.71 -8.72 -27.78
CA ILE A 522 -39.64 -8.82 -26.31
C ILE A 522 -38.28 -8.37 -25.82
N THR A 523 -37.19 -8.86 -26.40
CA THR A 523 -35.83 -8.51 -26.01
C THR A 523 -35.51 -7.04 -26.33
N ALA A 524 -35.98 -6.52 -27.46
CA ALA A 524 -35.78 -5.09 -27.80
C ALA A 524 -36.51 -4.13 -26.85
N VAL A 525 -37.69 -4.51 -26.37
CA VAL A 525 -38.48 -3.65 -25.45
C VAL A 525 -37.99 -3.78 -23.99
N ILE A 526 -37.67 -4.99 -23.58
CA ILE A 526 -37.25 -5.25 -22.18
C ILE A 526 -35.88 -4.65 -21.87
N GLY A 527 -34.92 -4.68 -22.81
CA GLY A 527 -33.57 -4.18 -22.59
C GLY A 527 -33.52 -2.77 -21.98
N PRO A 528 -34.10 -1.74 -22.63
CA PRO A 528 -34.10 -0.37 -22.12
C PRO A 528 -34.87 -0.15 -20.83
N LEU A 529 -35.75 -1.09 -20.42
CA LEU A 529 -36.52 -0.99 -19.17
C LEU A 529 -35.68 -1.33 -17.94
N PHE A 530 -34.56 -2.06 -18.11
CA PHE A 530 -33.64 -2.33 -17.02
C PHE A 530 -32.69 -1.14 -16.80
N GLY A 531 -32.64 -0.62 -15.59
CA GLY A 531 -31.67 0.42 -15.21
C GLY A 531 -30.21 -0.10 -15.06
N ASN A 532 -29.96 -1.37 -15.33
CA ASN A 532 -28.64 -2.01 -15.27
C ASN A 532 -28.06 -2.16 -16.68
N PRO A 533 -26.94 -1.47 -16.99
CA PRO A 533 -26.34 -1.50 -18.32
C PRO A 533 -25.87 -2.89 -18.77
N THR A 534 -25.50 -3.76 -17.83
CA THR A 534 -25.11 -5.14 -18.12
C THR A 534 -26.28 -5.94 -18.69
N ILE A 535 -27.45 -5.86 -18.03
CA ILE A 535 -28.67 -6.55 -18.46
C ILE A 535 -29.16 -5.97 -19.78
N GLU A 536 -29.15 -4.63 -19.90
CA GLU A 536 -29.52 -3.94 -21.15
C GLU A 536 -28.68 -4.43 -22.33
N GLN A 537 -27.35 -4.51 -22.17
CA GLN A 537 -26.46 -4.94 -23.24
C GLN A 537 -26.66 -6.43 -23.60
N ILE A 538 -26.84 -7.31 -22.61
CA ILE A 538 -27.11 -8.74 -22.85
C ILE A 538 -28.39 -8.91 -23.66
N VAL A 539 -29.47 -8.28 -23.23
CA VAL A 539 -30.79 -8.43 -23.85
C VAL A 539 -30.81 -7.79 -25.26
N ARG A 540 -30.14 -6.64 -25.42
CA ARG A 540 -29.97 -6.00 -26.75
C ARG A 540 -29.16 -6.88 -27.68
N THR A 541 -28.12 -7.54 -27.21
CA THR A 541 -27.30 -8.46 -27.99
C THR A 541 -28.14 -9.65 -28.48
N LEU A 542 -28.99 -10.20 -27.61
CA LEU A 542 -29.89 -11.28 -27.95
C LEU A 542 -30.92 -10.85 -29.02
N SER A 543 -31.45 -9.61 -28.91
CA SER A 543 -32.40 -9.06 -29.88
C SER A 543 -31.79 -8.95 -31.28
N VAL A 544 -30.61 -8.32 -31.38
CA VAL A 544 -29.89 -8.16 -32.66
C VAL A 544 -29.49 -9.54 -33.25
N GLY A 545 -29.07 -10.44 -32.36
CA GLY A 545 -28.67 -11.81 -32.76
C GLY A 545 -29.82 -12.61 -33.36
N CYS A 546 -30.97 -12.61 -32.68
CA CYS A 546 -32.16 -13.29 -33.21
C CYS A 546 -32.65 -12.71 -34.54
N ALA A 547 -32.61 -11.37 -34.67
CA ALA A 547 -32.96 -10.71 -35.93
C ALA A 547 -32.00 -11.11 -37.08
N SER A 548 -30.69 -11.12 -36.81
CA SER A 548 -29.65 -11.50 -37.76
C SER A 548 -29.79 -12.95 -38.20
N ALA A 549 -29.97 -13.86 -37.24
CA ALA A 549 -30.15 -15.28 -37.54
C ALA A 549 -31.43 -15.57 -38.29
N MET A 550 -32.55 -14.95 -37.91
CA MET A 550 -33.82 -15.08 -38.64
C MET A 550 -33.68 -14.59 -40.08
N PHE A 551 -33.00 -13.46 -40.29
CA PHE A 551 -32.72 -12.96 -41.64
C PHE A 551 -31.90 -13.96 -42.45
N LEU A 552 -30.81 -14.51 -41.93
CA LEU A 552 -29.97 -15.48 -42.62
C LEU A 552 -30.72 -16.77 -42.94
N ILE A 553 -31.55 -17.26 -42.03
CA ILE A 553 -32.34 -18.48 -42.23
C ILE A 553 -33.43 -18.28 -43.31
N LEU A 554 -34.05 -17.11 -43.34
CA LEU A 554 -35.11 -16.87 -44.34
C LEU A 554 -34.57 -16.48 -45.72
N PHE A 555 -33.44 -15.80 -45.83
CA PHE A 555 -32.98 -15.27 -47.12
C PHE A 555 -31.72 -15.97 -47.64
N VAL A 556 -30.88 -16.54 -46.81
CA VAL A 556 -29.60 -17.15 -47.20
C VAL A 556 -29.68 -18.68 -47.26
N LEU A 557 -30.20 -19.32 -46.19
CA LEU A 557 -30.30 -20.76 -46.09
C LEU A 557 -30.99 -21.40 -47.29
N PRO A 558 -32.15 -20.92 -47.82
CA PRO A 558 -32.82 -21.53 -48.93
C PRO A 558 -32.00 -21.54 -50.23
N GLY A 559 -31.23 -20.45 -50.44
CA GLY A 559 -30.31 -20.33 -51.59
C GLY A 559 -29.16 -21.35 -51.54
N ILE A 560 -28.57 -21.50 -50.33
CA ILE A 560 -27.46 -22.44 -50.08
C ILE A 560 -27.96 -23.89 -50.22
N LEU A 561 -29.13 -24.23 -49.65
CA LEU A 561 -29.73 -25.54 -49.78
C LEU A 561 -30.01 -25.90 -51.27
N ALA A 562 -30.51 -24.94 -52.06
CA ALA A 562 -30.71 -25.09 -53.46
C ALA A 562 -29.42 -25.31 -54.29
N LEU A 563 -28.34 -24.66 -53.89
CA LEU A 563 -27.03 -24.80 -54.54
C LEU A 563 -26.38 -26.15 -54.20
N CYS A 564 -26.49 -26.56 -52.91
CA CYS A 564 -25.93 -27.81 -52.43
C CYS A 564 -26.88 -29.00 -52.51
N ASP A 565 -27.97 -28.92 -53.29
CA ASP A 565 -29.02 -29.93 -53.37
C ASP A 565 -28.49 -31.35 -53.68
N ARG A 566 -27.45 -31.50 -54.54
CA ARG A 566 -26.82 -32.78 -54.80
C ARG A 566 -26.31 -33.54 -53.61
N ILE A 567 -25.91 -32.82 -52.58
CA ILE A 567 -25.31 -33.34 -51.32
C ILE A 567 -26.39 -33.46 -50.23
N VAL A 568 -27.28 -32.48 -50.17
CA VAL A 568 -28.34 -32.33 -49.15
C VAL A 568 -29.55 -33.19 -49.47
N GLY A 569 -29.93 -33.31 -50.76
CA GLY A 569 -31.12 -33.99 -51.25
C GLY A 569 -31.02 -35.53 -51.36
N ARG A 570 -29.84 -36.13 -51.21
CA ARG A 570 -29.71 -37.61 -51.21
C ARG A 570 -30.28 -38.17 -49.90
N ILE A 571 -31.56 -38.48 -49.91
CA ILE A 571 -32.13 -39.41 -48.92
C ILE A 571 -31.54 -40.78 -49.28
N SER A 572 -30.87 -41.44 -48.35
CA SER A 572 -30.42 -42.82 -48.50
C SER A 572 -31.61 -43.69 -48.89
N THR A 573 -31.61 -44.18 -50.11
CA THR A 573 -32.64 -45.02 -50.65
C THR A 573 -32.71 -46.41 -50.03
N ASN A 574 -32.05 -46.67 -48.93
CA ASN A 574 -32.03 -47.98 -48.25
C ASN A 574 -33.22 -48.24 -47.28
N SER A 575 -34.26 -47.42 -47.28
CA SER A 575 -35.45 -47.68 -46.47
C SER A 575 -36.71 -48.14 -47.27
N LYS A 576 -36.52 -48.62 -48.48
CA LYS A 576 -37.63 -49.20 -49.27
C LYS A 576 -37.65 -50.72 -49.27
N SER A 577 -37.22 -51.39 -48.25
CA SER A 577 -37.28 -52.86 -48.19
C SER A 577 -37.95 -53.38 -46.88
N GLU A 578 -38.77 -52.57 -46.22
CA GLU A 578 -39.64 -53.10 -45.15
C GLU A 578 -40.95 -52.32 -45.12
N ARG A 579 -41.89 -52.73 -46.06
CA ARG A 579 -43.34 -52.69 -45.90
C ARG A 579 -43.97 -53.81 -46.79
#